data_d24138f0b079d42a70825219f113acf5
#
_entry.id   d24138f0b079d42a70825219f113acf5
#
_cell.length_a   1.000
_cell.length_b   1.000
_cell.length_c   1.000
_cell.angle_alpha   90.00
_cell.angle_beta   90.00
_cell.angle_gamma   90.00
#
_symmetry.space_group_name_H-M   'P 1'
#
loop_
_entity.id
_entity.type
_entity.pdbx_description
1 polymer ?
#
loop_
_entity_poly.entity_id
_entity_poly.type
_entity_poly.pdbx_seq_one_letter_code
_entity_poly.pdbx_strand_id
1 'polypeptide(L)'
;MFSYDRIDAGQDETAARTFAELVAGPGAWDDLPADQQAAMVQNAGTFAGESRQPDGMTIDLDALAAIRCPVLLSQGEVSPPFFRDIVGRVAEAVPGARVRTFAGAGHVPHRTHPEEWATAVAEWVARD
;
A
#
# COMPACT_ATOMS: atom_id res chain seq x y z
N MET A 1 3.74 15.59 -5.09
CA MET A 1 3.11 15.05 -6.30
C MET A 1 4.12 14.16 -6.99
N PHE A 2 3.85 12.87 -7.09
CA PHE A 2 4.74 11.91 -7.75
C PHE A 2 4.73 12.22 -9.24
N SER A 3 5.88 12.57 -9.82
CA SER A 3 5.97 12.87 -11.26
C SER A 3 6.37 11.60 -12.00
N TYR A 4 5.45 11.04 -12.75
CA TYR A 4 5.67 9.87 -13.60
C TYR A 4 6.47 10.21 -14.89
N ASP A 5 6.70 11.48 -15.15
CA ASP A 5 7.47 11.96 -16.32
C ASP A 5 8.91 11.41 -16.36
N ARG A 6 9.45 11.01 -15.21
CA ARG A 6 10.79 10.43 -15.10
C ARG A 6 10.89 9.02 -15.65
N ILE A 7 9.81 8.24 -15.59
CA ILE A 7 9.76 6.88 -16.13
C ILE A 7 9.80 6.94 -17.66
N ASP A 8 9.03 7.86 -18.25
CA ASP A 8 9.02 8.08 -19.70
C ASP A 8 10.39 8.57 -20.24
N ALA A 9 11.21 9.15 -19.38
CA ALA A 9 12.58 9.59 -19.69
C ALA A 9 13.64 8.47 -19.52
N GLY A 10 13.25 7.21 -19.22
CA GLY A 10 14.17 6.10 -18.99
C GLY A 10 14.91 6.18 -17.65
N GLN A 11 14.33 6.83 -16.67
CA GLN A 11 14.90 6.98 -15.31
C GLN A 11 14.23 5.99 -14.33
N ASP A 12 14.15 4.72 -14.72
CA ASP A 12 13.41 3.68 -13.99
C ASP A 12 13.89 3.50 -12.54
N GLU A 13 15.20 3.56 -12.30
CA GLU A 13 15.77 3.46 -10.95
C GLU A 13 15.36 4.66 -10.09
N THR A 14 15.43 5.87 -10.64
CA THR A 14 15.00 7.08 -9.92
C THR A 14 13.52 7.04 -9.57
N ALA A 15 12.69 6.52 -10.45
CA ALA A 15 11.26 6.36 -10.23
C ALA A 15 10.98 5.31 -9.15
N ALA A 16 11.63 4.15 -9.23
CA ALA A 16 11.52 3.07 -8.25
C ALA A 16 11.96 3.53 -6.84
N ARG A 17 13.10 4.21 -6.74
CA ARG A 17 13.58 4.81 -5.47
C ARG A 17 12.56 5.81 -4.92
N THR A 18 12.11 6.75 -5.74
CA THR A 18 11.15 7.77 -5.31
C THR A 18 9.85 7.15 -4.81
N PHE A 19 9.37 6.10 -5.48
CA PHE A 19 8.18 5.37 -5.04
C PHE A 19 8.41 4.66 -3.71
N ALA A 20 9.53 3.93 -3.55
CA ALA A 20 9.85 3.24 -2.30
C ALA A 20 9.88 4.20 -1.11
N GLU A 21 10.53 5.36 -1.27
CA GLU A 21 10.63 6.38 -0.23
C GLU A 21 9.32 7.10 0.07
N LEU A 22 8.47 7.30 -0.95
CA LEU A 22 7.13 7.85 -0.76
C LEU A 22 6.27 6.93 0.10
N VAL A 23 6.34 5.62 -0.15
CA VAL A 23 5.47 4.62 0.45
C VAL A 23 5.96 4.19 1.83
N ALA A 24 7.27 3.97 1.98
CA ALA A 24 7.84 3.40 3.21
C ALA A 24 8.70 4.39 4.02
N GLY A 25 8.91 5.60 3.50
CA GLY A 25 9.64 6.67 4.17
C GLY A 25 11.08 6.85 3.67
N PRO A 26 11.75 7.93 4.11
CA PRO A 26 13.13 8.23 3.71
C PRO A 26 14.08 7.09 4.04
N GLY A 27 14.97 6.73 3.10
CA GLY A 27 15.95 5.65 3.25
C GLY A 27 15.41 4.25 2.93
N ALA A 28 14.11 4.08 2.76
CA ALA A 28 13.50 2.78 2.49
C ALA A 28 14.07 2.08 1.24
N TRP A 29 14.52 2.82 0.26
CA TRP A 29 15.19 2.24 -0.91
C TRP A 29 16.51 1.57 -0.55
N ASP A 30 17.33 2.22 0.26
CA ASP A 30 18.67 1.74 0.61
C ASP A 30 18.59 0.53 1.58
N ASP A 31 17.46 0.39 2.30
CA ASP A 31 17.17 -0.76 3.16
C ASP A 31 16.65 -1.99 2.37
N LEU A 32 16.31 -1.84 1.08
CA LEU A 32 15.84 -2.96 0.26
C LEU A 32 17.02 -3.85 -0.18
N PRO A 33 16.87 -5.19 -0.13
CA PRO A 33 17.77 -6.11 -0.79
C PRO A 33 17.93 -5.81 -2.28
N ALA A 34 19.13 -6.06 -2.83
CA ALA A 34 19.46 -5.71 -4.21
C ALA A 34 18.53 -6.38 -5.26
N ASP A 35 18.07 -7.59 -5.00
CA ASP A 35 17.10 -8.30 -5.84
C ASP A 35 15.72 -7.62 -5.84
N GLN A 36 15.31 -7.06 -4.72
CA GLN A 36 14.06 -6.31 -4.62
C GLN A 36 14.17 -4.94 -5.29
N GLN A 37 15.32 -4.25 -5.15
CA GLN A 37 15.58 -3.02 -5.90
C GLN A 37 15.51 -3.29 -7.41
N ALA A 38 16.18 -4.36 -7.88
CA ALA A 38 16.16 -4.74 -9.29
C ALA A 38 14.74 -5.07 -9.79
N ALA A 39 13.93 -5.77 -8.99
CA ALA A 39 12.54 -6.06 -9.32
C ALA A 39 11.69 -4.79 -9.41
N MET A 40 11.89 -3.82 -8.52
CA MET A 40 11.18 -2.54 -8.58
C MET A 40 11.56 -1.73 -9.82
N VAL A 41 12.85 -1.69 -10.18
CA VAL A 41 13.31 -1.03 -11.41
C VAL A 41 12.70 -1.68 -12.64
N GLN A 42 12.71 -3.02 -12.70
CA GLN A 42 12.12 -3.78 -13.81
C GLN A 42 10.61 -3.49 -13.99
N ASN A 43 9.91 -3.25 -12.89
CA ASN A 43 8.48 -2.96 -12.89
C ASN A 43 8.14 -1.46 -12.91
N ALA A 44 9.11 -0.58 -13.00
CA ALA A 44 8.87 0.88 -12.94
C ALA A 44 7.89 1.36 -14.02
N GLY A 45 7.89 0.76 -15.21
CA GLY A 45 6.95 1.08 -16.29
C GLY A 45 5.48 0.87 -15.92
N THR A 46 5.16 0.02 -14.93
CA THR A 46 3.78 -0.18 -14.47
C THR A 46 3.23 1.07 -13.78
N PHE A 47 4.08 1.80 -13.05
CA PHE A 47 3.68 3.05 -12.38
C PHE A 47 3.24 4.11 -13.41
N ALA A 48 3.96 4.21 -14.54
CA ALA A 48 3.56 5.09 -15.64
C ALA A 48 2.22 4.66 -16.26
N GLY A 49 2.00 3.36 -16.40
CA GLY A 49 0.72 2.81 -16.89
C GLY A 49 -0.44 3.19 -15.96
N GLU A 50 -0.27 3.02 -14.66
CA GLU A 50 -1.29 3.37 -13.66
C GLU A 50 -1.61 4.87 -13.67
N SER A 51 -0.60 5.73 -13.78
CA SER A 51 -0.80 7.19 -13.78
C SER A 51 -1.58 7.71 -14.97
N ARG A 52 -1.56 6.97 -16.09
CA ARG A 52 -2.29 7.32 -17.31
C ARG A 52 -3.75 6.85 -17.30
N GLN A 53 -4.13 6.03 -16.32
CA GLN A 53 -5.52 5.62 -16.15
C GLN A 53 -6.33 6.79 -15.59
N PRO A 54 -7.40 7.24 -16.25
CA PRO A 54 -8.19 8.38 -15.80
C PRO A 54 -8.70 8.24 -14.36
N ASP A 55 -9.05 7.00 -13.97
CA ASP A 55 -9.62 6.68 -12.66
C ASP A 55 -8.67 5.85 -11.79
N GLY A 56 -7.39 5.70 -12.20
CA GLY A 56 -6.42 4.79 -11.56
C GLY A 56 -6.10 5.10 -10.08
N MET A 57 -6.35 6.35 -9.65
CA MET A 57 -6.13 6.81 -8.28
C MET A 57 -7.43 7.14 -7.55
N THR A 58 -8.58 6.76 -8.11
CA THR A 58 -9.88 6.98 -7.48
C THR A 58 -10.45 5.70 -6.89
N ILE A 59 -11.15 5.84 -5.78
CA ILE A 59 -11.87 4.75 -5.12
C ILE A 59 -13.36 5.07 -5.19
N ASP A 60 -14.13 4.17 -5.79
CA ASP A 60 -15.59 4.26 -5.82
C ASP A 60 -16.16 3.82 -4.45
N LEU A 61 -16.46 4.79 -3.61
CA LEU A 61 -16.98 4.55 -2.27
C LEU A 61 -18.40 3.95 -2.29
N ASP A 62 -19.20 4.24 -3.33
CA ASP A 62 -20.53 3.67 -3.48
C ASP A 62 -20.45 2.17 -3.83
N ALA A 63 -19.49 1.79 -4.67
CA ALA A 63 -19.20 0.40 -4.95
C ALA A 63 -18.71 -0.34 -3.69
N LEU A 64 -17.90 0.29 -2.85
CA LEU A 64 -17.47 -0.29 -1.56
C LEU A 64 -18.65 -0.52 -0.61
N ALA A 65 -19.65 0.36 -0.61
CA ALA A 65 -20.85 0.20 0.21
C ALA A 65 -21.71 -1.03 -0.19
N ALA A 66 -21.48 -1.58 -1.38
CA ALA A 66 -22.15 -2.79 -1.84
C ALA A 66 -21.49 -4.10 -1.36
N ILE A 67 -20.33 -4.05 -0.72
CA ILE A 67 -19.62 -5.24 -0.19
C ILE A 67 -20.45 -5.87 0.92
N ARG A 68 -20.62 -7.21 0.87
CA ARG A 68 -21.43 -7.98 1.82
C ARG A 68 -20.63 -9.04 2.59
N CYS A 69 -19.40 -9.32 2.17
CA CYS A 69 -18.52 -10.21 2.92
C CYS A 69 -17.83 -9.47 4.07
N PRO A 70 -17.39 -10.18 5.12
CA PRO A 70 -16.55 -9.60 6.15
C PRO A 70 -15.25 -9.03 5.58
N VAL A 71 -14.86 -7.83 6.00
CA VAL A 71 -13.66 -7.14 5.54
C VAL A 71 -12.76 -6.79 6.73
N LEU A 72 -11.49 -7.20 6.65
CA LEU A 72 -10.42 -6.76 7.53
C LEU A 72 -9.47 -5.85 6.76
N LEU A 73 -9.31 -4.63 7.24
CA LEU A 73 -8.31 -3.69 6.76
C LEU A 73 -7.12 -3.70 7.72
N SER A 74 -5.91 -3.75 7.18
CA SER A 74 -4.69 -3.69 7.97
C SER A 74 -3.88 -2.44 7.66
N GLN A 75 -3.31 -1.82 8.69
CA GLN A 75 -2.43 -0.66 8.53
C GLN A 75 -1.31 -0.67 9.56
N GLY A 76 -0.19 -0.02 9.26
CA GLY A 76 0.87 0.23 10.23
C GLY A 76 0.65 1.56 10.98
N GLU A 77 0.99 1.57 12.26
CA GLU A 77 0.83 2.76 13.12
C GLU A 77 1.65 3.95 12.63
N VAL A 78 2.88 3.70 12.15
CA VAL A 78 3.79 4.74 11.64
C VAL A 78 3.78 4.85 10.11
N SER A 79 2.76 4.29 9.46
CA SER A 79 2.54 4.48 8.02
C SER A 79 2.35 5.97 7.70
N PRO A 80 2.77 6.45 6.52
CA PRO A 80 2.50 7.82 6.09
C PRO A 80 1.03 8.19 6.29
N PRO A 81 0.72 9.39 6.82
CA PRO A 81 -0.63 9.77 7.25
C PRO A 81 -1.71 9.56 6.18
N PHE A 82 -1.40 9.85 4.92
CA PHE A 82 -2.36 9.70 3.82
C PHE A 82 -2.88 8.27 3.64
N PHE A 83 -2.06 7.24 3.94
CA PHE A 83 -2.54 5.85 3.89
C PHE A 83 -3.55 5.56 5.00
N ARG A 84 -3.35 6.12 6.18
CA ARG A 84 -4.31 5.96 7.29
C ARG A 84 -5.63 6.67 6.98
N ASP A 85 -5.56 7.83 6.34
CA ASP A 85 -6.75 8.56 5.89
C ASP A 85 -7.53 7.74 4.84
N ILE A 86 -6.82 7.10 3.89
CA ILE A 86 -7.45 6.19 2.91
C ILE A 86 -8.11 5.00 3.62
N VAL A 87 -7.40 4.33 4.54
CA VAL A 87 -7.95 3.20 5.30
C VAL A 87 -9.18 3.61 6.08
N GLY A 88 -9.16 4.80 6.72
CA GLY A 88 -10.30 5.34 7.44
C GLY A 88 -11.53 5.52 6.54
N ARG A 89 -11.35 6.15 5.39
CA ARG A 89 -12.45 6.36 4.42
C ARG A 89 -13.00 5.06 3.85
N VAL A 90 -12.12 4.09 3.57
CA VAL A 90 -12.55 2.75 3.12
C VAL A 90 -13.32 2.03 4.23
N ALA A 91 -12.87 2.11 5.48
CA ALA A 91 -13.54 1.51 6.62
C ALA A 91 -14.93 2.10 6.87
N GLU A 92 -15.09 3.41 6.65
CA GLU A 92 -16.40 4.09 6.75
C GLU A 92 -17.36 3.66 5.63
N ALA A 93 -16.84 3.42 4.41
CA ALA A 93 -17.65 3.05 3.25
C ALA A 93 -18.08 1.59 3.25
N VAL A 94 -17.24 0.67 3.76
CA VAL A 94 -17.52 -0.77 3.75
C VAL A 94 -18.32 -1.18 4.98
N PRO A 95 -19.56 -1.69 4.84
CA PRO A 95 -20.38 -2.09 5.99
C PRO A 95 -19.72 -3.17 6.84
N GLY A 96 -19.52 -2.88 8.12
CA GLY A 96 -18.95 -3.84 9.07
C GLY A 96 -17.44 -4.11 8.92
N ALA A 97 -16.72 -3.31 8.13
CA ALA A 97 -15.27 -3.40 8.04
C ALA A 97 -14.61 -3.23 9.43
N ARG A 98 -13.55 -3.98 9.67
CA ARG A 98 -12.71 -3.85 10.86
C ARG A 98 -11.32 -3.41 10.46
N VAL A 99 -10.72 -2.53 11.27
CA VAL A 99 -9.35 -2.06 11.07
C VAL A 99 -8.44 -2.67 12.12
N ARG A 100 -7.33 -3.28 11.70
CA ARG A 100 -6.23 -3.72 12.56
C ARG A 100 -5.03 -2.81 12.33
N THR A 101 -4.60 -2.13 13.37
CA THR A 101 -3.37 -1.33 13.36
C THR A 101 -2.25 -2.13 14.02
N PHE A 102 -1.09 -2.20 13.35
CA PHE A 102 0.12 -2.88 13.85
C PHE A 102 1.06 -1.84 14.45
N ALA A 103 1.34 -1.97 15.75
CA ALA A 103 2.16 -1.02 16.48
C ALA A 103 3.60 -0.99 15.95
N GLY A 104 4.14 0.21 15.74
CA GLY A 104 5.49 0.42 15.20
C GLY A 104 5.68 0.01 13.74
N ALA A 105 4.70 -0.59 13.08
CA ALA A 105 4.80 -0.98 11.69
C ALA A 105 4.59 0.21 10.74
N GLY A 106 5.35 0.23 9.64
CA GLY A 106 5.15 1.13 8.51
C GLY A 106 4.07 0.64 7.54
N HIS A 107 4.15 1.09 6.29
CA HIS A 107 3.13 0.79 5.27
C HIS A 107 2.98 -0.71 4.93
N VAL A 108 4.00 -1.52 5.19
CA VAL A 108 4.05 -2.94 4.82
C VAL A 108 4.15 -3.85 6.05
N PRO A 109 3.13 -3.89 6.95
CA PRO A 109 3.19 -4.66 8.19
C PRO A 109 3.43 -6.14 7.97
N HIS A 110 2.94 -6.73 6.88
CA HIS A 110 3.19 -8.13 6.53
C HIS A 110 4.68 -8.46 6.28
N ARG A 111 5.52 -7.46 6.01
CA ARG A 111 6.96 -7.63 5.84
C ARG A 111 7.75 -7.34 7.11
N THR A 112 7.34 -6.32 7.86
CA THR A 112 8.07 -5.87 9.05
C THR A 112 7.63 -6.59 10.32
N HIS A 113 6.38 -7.09 10.36
CA HIS A 113 5.76 -7.80 11.49
C HIS A 113 5.04 -9.07 11.00
N PRO A 114 5.74 -9.99 10.29
CA PRO A 114 5.10 -11.10 9.56
C PRO A 114 4.32 -12.05 10.46
N GLU A 115 4.85 -12.37 11.65
CA GLU A 115 4.20 -13.30 12.57
C GLU A 115 2.90 -12.71 13.15
N GLU A 116 2.96 -11.44 13.60
CA GLU A 116 1.79 -10.76 14.15
C GLU A 116 0.72 -10.57 13.06
N TRP A 117 1.15 -10.21 11.84
CA TRP A 117 0.24 -10.04 10.71
C TRP A 117 -0.42 -11.37 10.33
N ALA A 118 0.34 -12.46 10.21
CA ALA A 118 -0.20 -13.78 9.89
C ALA A 118 -1.18 -14.27 10.97
N THR A 119 -0.86 -14.05 12.24
CA THR A 119 -1.76 -14.37 13.36
C THR A 119 -3.08 -13.61 13.25
N ALA A 120 -3.03 -12.31 13.01
CA ALA A 120 -4.23 -11.49 12.87
C ALA A 120 -5.13 -11.93 11.70
N VAL A 121 -4.52 -12.32 10.57
CA VAL A 121 -5.25 -12.87 9.42
C VAL A 121 -5.86 -14.22 9.74
N ALA A 122 -5.11 -15.13 10.39
CA ALA A 122 -5.62 -16.46 10.79
C ALA A 122 -6.80 -16.33 11.76
N GLU A 123 -6.69 -15.47 12.77
CA GLU A 123 -7.77 -15.18 13.70
C GLU A 123 -9.00 -14.59 13.01
N TRP A 124 -8.78 -13.75 11.98
CA TRP A 124 -9.89 -13.19 11.21
C TRP A 124 -10.62 -14.26 10.40
N VAL A 125 -9.89 -15.10 9.70
CA VAL A 125 -10.47 -16.17 8.86
C VAL A 125 -11.18 -17.24 9.70
N ALA A 126 -10.72 -17.48 10.93
CA ALA A 126 -11.34 -18.44 11.84
C ALA A 126 -12.63 -17.93 12.54
N ARG A 127 -13.05 -16.71 12.27
CA ARG A 127 -14.31 -16.15 12.79
C ARG A 127 -15.44 -16.52 11.84
N ASP A 128 -16.14 -17.59 12.15
CA ASP A 128 -17.42 -17.93 11.53
C ASP A 128 -18.59 -17.18 12.20
#